data_8ea7820ffe7eb4222ac3c2f6de15e242
#
_entry.id   8ea7820ffe7eb4222ac3c2f6de15e242
#
_cell.length_a   1.000
_cell.length_b   1.000
_cell.length_c   1.000
_cell.angle_alpha   90.00
_cell.angle_beta   90.00
_cell.angle_gamma   90.00
#
_symmetry.space_group_name_H-M   'P 1'
#
loop_
_entity.id
_entity.type
_entity.pdbx_description
1 polymer ?
#
loop_
_entity_poly.entity_id
_entity_poly.type
_entity_poly.pdbx_seq_one_letter_code
_entity_poly.pdbx_strand_id
1 'polypeptide(L)'
;AKGVWSIGHRNIQGLAVDATRGIVWATEHGSLGGDELNRVAGGGNHGWPLVSMTREYVGGAAIGSATTRAGKVDPVLLWDTAVAPSGLAVYDGDAFPHWRGDLFSGSLVSLDVRRIDLDDAGAVRGETALRIGQRVREVEVGPAGNLYVLTDEKSGRLLRFVPAGGAATPAAPQAIDRPEPAPPAPPRG
;
A
#
# COMPACT_ATOMS: atom_id res chain seq x y z
N ALA A 1 -0.48 -22.91 -10.64
CA ALA A 1 0.68 -23.62 -10.08
C ALA A 1 0.46 -23.83 -8.58
N LYS A 2 0.95 -24.92 -7.99
CA LYS A 2 0.82 -25.19 -6.55
C LYS A 2 1.51 -24.10 -5.74
N GLY A 3 0.79 -23.46 -4.80
CA GLY A 3 1.32 -22.37 -3.96
C GLY A 3 1.29 -20.97 -4.59
N VAL A 4 0.74 -20.79 -5.79
CA VAL A 4 0.53 -19.49 -6.41
C VAL A 4 -0.93 -19.08 -6.22
N TRP A 5 -1.17 -17.90 -5.63
CA TRP A 5 -2.51 -17.38 -5.40
C TRP A 5 -3.08 -16.63 -6.62
N SER A 6 -2.28 -15.73 -7.21
CA SER A 6 -2.63 -14.95 -8.40
C SER A 6 -1.40 -14.72 -9.28
N ILE A 7 -1.60 -14.28 -10.52
CA ILE A 7 -0.55 -13.99 -11.48
C ILE A 7 -0.84 -12.70 -12.25
N GLY A 8 0.09 -12.28 -13.09
CA GLY A 8 -0.08 -11.12 -13.98
C GLY A 8 0.06 -9.78 -13.25
N HIS A 9 0.82 -9.77 -12.17
CA HIS A 9 1.24 -8.55 -11.47
C HIS A 9 2.56 -8.04 -12.02
N ARG A 10 2.75 -6.72 -11.98
CA ARG A 10 4.00 -6.09 -12.39
C ARG A 10 4.97 -5.89 -11.22
N ASN A 11 4.53 -5.12 -10.21
CA ASN A 11 5.39 -4.71 -9.09
C ASN A 11 4.54 -4.33 -7.87
N ILE A 12 4.06 -5.33 -7.15
CA ILE A 12 3.30 -5.13 -5.90
C ILE A 12 4.21 -4.51 -4.85
N GLN A 13 3.73 -3.47 -4.17
CA GLN A 13 4.42 -2.78 -3.08
C GLN A 13 3.69 -2.89 -1.74
N GLY A 14 2.38 -2.76 -1.73
CA GLY A 14 1.55 -2.90 -0.55
C GLY A 14 0.63 -4.11 -0.66
N LEU A 15 0.41 -4.79 0.47
CA LEU A 15 -0.53 -5.90 0.59
C LEU A 15 -1.29 -5.77 1.91
N ALA A 16 -2.62 -5.82 1.85
CA ALA A 16 -3.45 -5.77 3.03
C ALA A 16 -4.58 -6.80 2.96
N VAL A 17 -4.91 -7.41 4.11
CA VAL A 17 -6.02 -8.35 4.23
C VAL A 17 -7.18 -7.65 4.92
N ASP A 18 -8.28 -7.48 4.22
CA ASP A 18 -9.55 -7.02 4.76
C ASP A 18 -10.34 -8.23 5.29
N ALA A 19 -10.14 -8.53 6.56
CA ALA A 19 -10.78 -9.67 7.20
C ALA A 19 -12.30 -9.52 7.28
N THR A 20 -12.81 -8.28 7.34
CA THR A 20 -14.25 -7.99 7.42
C THR A 20 -14.96 -8.33 6.12
N ARG A 21 -14.36 -7.98 4.98
CA ARG A 21 -14.92 -8.25 3.64
C ARG A 21 -14.40 -9.55 3.02
N GLY A 22 -13.37 -10.17 3.60
CA GLY A 22 -12.70 -11.34 3.02
C GLY A 22 -11.93 -11.00 1.73
N ILE A 23 -11.39 -9.79 1.63
CA ILE A 23 -10.70 -9.30 0.44
C ILE A 23 -9.19 -9.20 0.73
N VAL A 24 -8.39 -9.57 -0.26
CA VAL A 24 -6.95 -9.25 -0.28
C VAL A 24 -6.75 -8.07 -1.24
N TRP A 25 -6.18 -7.00 -0.71
CA TRP A 25 -5.85 -5.78 -1.45
C TRP A 25 -4.37 -5.71 -1.77
N ALA A 26 -4.01 -5.20 -2.94
CA ALA A 26 -2.63 -4.90 -3.27
C ALA A 26 -2.53 -3.58 -4.04
N THR A 27 -1.47 -2.82 -3.76
CA THR A 27 -1.05 -1.69 -4.60
C THR A 27 0.15 -2.09 -5.43
N GLU A 28 0.21 -1.63 -6.68
CA GLU A 28 1.36 -1.91 -7.52
C GLU A 28 1.75 -0.74 -8.44
N HIS A 29 3.04 -0.68 -8.75
CA HIS A 29 3.58 0.36 -9.62
C HIS A 29 3.38 0.02 -11.10
N GLY A 30 2.91 1.01 -11.85
CA GLY A 30 3.19 1.12 -13.26
C GLY A 30 4.67 1.50 -13.52
N SER A 31 5.03 1.78 -14.77
CA SER A 31 6.36 2.34 -15.09
C SER A 31 6.29 3.87 -15.06
N LEU A 32 5.61 4.48 -16.02
CA LEU A 32 5.34 5.91 -16.07
C LEU A 32 3.83 6.14 -15.97
N GLY A 33 3.32 6.29 -14.75
CA GLY A 33 1.88 6.25 -14.45
C GLY A 33 1.29 4.85 -14.58
N GLY A 34 -0.02 4.73 -14.45
CA GLY A 34 -0.71 3.45 -14.46
C GLY A 34 -0.41 2.62 -13.21
N ASP A 35 -0.20 3.28 -12.08
CA ASP A 35 -0.17 2.64 -10.76
C ASP A 35 -1.57 2.13 -10.41
N GLU A 36 -1.67 1.05 -9.66
CA GLU A 36 -2.93 0.33 -9.47
C GLU A 36 -3.23 0.01 -8.02
N LEU A 37 -4.53 0.05 -7.66
CA LEU A 37 -5.08 -0.67 -6.53
C LEU A 37 -5.85 -1.89 -7.04
N ASN A 38 -5.47 -3.05 -6.60
CA ASN A 38 -6.03 -4.32 -7.02
C ASN A 38 -6.78 -5.03 -5.89
N ARG A 39 -7.97 -5.58 -6.20
CA ARG A 39 -8.61 -6.63 -5.43
C ARG A 39 -8.05 -7.96 -5.91
N VAL A 40 -7.15 -8.56 -5.14
CA VAL A 40 -6.43 -9.77 -5.56
C VAL A 40 -7.33 -10.98 -5.50
N ALA A 41 -7.70 -11.50 -6.67
CA ALA A 41 -8.57 -12.67 -6.80
C ALA A 41 -7.78 -13.96 -6.78
N GLY A 42 -8.22 -14.93 -5.96
CA GLY A 42 -7.66 -16.29 -5.96
C GLY A 42 -7.81 -16.96 -7.33
N GLY A 43 -6.72 -17.43 -7.93
CA GLY A 43 -6.69 -17.96 -9.29
C GLY A 43 -6.75 -16.90 -10.39
N GLY A 44 -6.82 -15.61 -10.02
CA GLY A 44 -6.92 -14.48 -10.94
C GLY A 44 -5.63 -14.23 -11.73
N ASN A 45 -5.79 -13.58 -12.89
CA ASN A 45 -4.69 -13.08 -13.70
C ASN A 45 -4.91 -11.57 -13.94
N HIS A 46 -4.08 -10.73 -13.33
CA HIS A 46 -4.16 -9.28 -13.36
C HIS A 46 -3.61 -8.62 -14.64
N GLY A 47 -3.17 -9.43 -15.59
CA GLY A 47 -3.00 -9.01 -16.99
C GLY A 47 -1.61 -8.62 -17.42
N TRP A 48 -0.72 -8.21 -16.50
CA TRP A 48 0.66 -7.83 -16.86
C TRP A 48 1.41 -8.95 -17.60
N PRO A 49 2.17 -8.65 -18.66
CA PRO A 49 2.37 -7.35 -19.30
C PRO A 49 1.40 -7.05 -20.46
N LEU A 50 0.43 -7.92 -20.73
CA LEU A 50 -0.46 -7.81 -21.90
C LEU A 50 -1.53 -6.73 -21.73
N VAL A 51 -1.99 -6.53 -20.49
CA VAL A 51 -2.94 -5.50 -20.10
C VAL A 51 -2.22 -4.52 -19.18
N SER A 52 -2.19 -3.24 -19.52
CA SER A 52 -1.54 -2.21 -18.74
C SER A 52 -1.95 -0.80 -19.23
N MET A 53 -1.96 0.15 -18.31
CA MET A 53 -2.13 1.59 -18.60
C MET A 53 -0.81 2.37 -18.52
N THR A 54 0.30 1.66 -18.35
CA THR A 54 1.61 2.30 -18.16
C THR A 54 2.40 2.44 -19.48
N ARG A 55 3.51 3.16 -19.41
CA ARG A 55 4.40 3.44 -20.54
C ARG A 55 5.84 3.06 -20.23
N GLU A 56 6.63 2.78 -21.26
CA GLU A 56 8.06 2.54 -21.13
C GLU A 56 8.79 3.75 -20.56
N TYR A 57 9.81 3.53 -19.74
CA TYR A 57 10.66 4.59 -19.17
C TYR A 57 11.43 5.33 -20.26
N VAL A 58 11.82 4.63 -21.31
CA VAL A 58 12.55 5.21 -22.44
C VAL A 58 11.63 5.27 -23.65
N GLY A 59 11.47 6.46 -24.21
CA GLY A 59 10.63 6.66 -25.39
C GLY A 59 9.12 6.76 -25.14
N GLY A 60 8.64 6.42 -23.93
CA GLY A 60 7.24 6.61 -23.54
C GLY A 60 6.21 5.76 -24.32
N ALA A 61 6.65 4.69 -25.01
CA ALA A 61 5.74 3.79 -25.70
C ALA A 61 4.79 3.08 -24.71
N ALA A 62 3.54 2.85 -25.13
CA ALA A 62 2.58 2.10 -24.32
C ALA A 62 3.10 0.67 -24.08
N ILE A 63 2.98 0.18 -22.83
CA ILE A 63 3.25 -1.21 -22.50
C ILE A 63 1.93 -1.98 -22.56
N GLY A 64 1.97 -3.19 -23.14
CA GLY A 64 0.77 -3.98 -23.35
C GLY A 64 0.03 -3.62 -24.64
N SER A 65 -0.98 -4.42 -24.94
CA SER A 65 -1.79 -4.29 -26.16
C SER A 65 -3.22 -3.82 -25.90
N ALA A 66 -3.60 -3.71 -24.62
CA ALA A 66 -4.95 -3.36 -24.20
C ALA A 66 -4.94 -2.81 -22.76
N THR A 67 -5.97 -2.03 -22.42
CA THR A 67 -6.23 -1.53 -21.06
C THR A 67 -7.10 -2.48 -20.25
N THR A 68 -7.86 -3.33 -20.91
CA THR A 68 -8.64 -4.42 -20.32
C THR A 68 -8.72 -5.59 -21.30
N ARG A 69 -8.97 -6.80 -20.81
CA ARG A 69 -9.07 -8.01 -21.65
C ARG A 69 -9.90 -9.09 -20.96
N ALA A 70 -10.74 -9.78 -21.71
CA ALA A 70 -11.53 -10.89 -21.20
C ALA A 70 -10.65 -11.95 -20.53
N GLY A 71 -11.07 -12.41 -19.35
CA GLY A 71 -10.33 -13.36 -18.54
C GLY A 71 -9.16 -12.76 -17.74
N LYS A 72 -9.08 -11.43 -17.68
CA LYS A 72 -8.19 -10.68 -16.79
C LYS A 72 -8.99 -9.99 -15.70
N VAL A 73 -8.33 -9.73 -14.58
CA VAL A 73 -8.90 -8.96 -13.46
C VAL A 73 -8.42 -7.53 -13.61
N ASP A 74 -9.36 -6.62 -13.80
CA ASP A 74 -9.05 -5.19 -13.88
C ASP A 74 -8.79 -4.60 -12.49
N PRO A 75 -7.95 -3.56 -12.36
CA PRO A 75 -7.77 -2.83 -11.10
C PRO A 75 -9.06 -2.14 -10.67
N VAL A 76 -9.26 -1.96 -9.36
CA VAL A 76 -10.42 -1.22 -8.82
C VAL A 76 -10.18 0.28 -8.79
N LEU A 77 -8.93 0.70 -8.79
CA LEU A 77 -8.50 2.10 -8.93
C LEU A 77 -7.21 2.14 -9.75
N LEU A 78 -7.16 3.10 -10.67
CA LEU A 78 -6.00 3.36 -11.52
C LEU A 78 -5.55 4.80 -11.31
N TRP A 79 -4.27 5.00 -11.09
CA TRP A 79 -3.64 6.32 -11.06
C TRP A 79 -2.90 6.58 -12.37
N ASP A 80 -3.50 7.39 -13.25
CA ASP A 80 -2.89 7.76 -14.55
C ASP A 80 -1.56 8.48 -14.38
N THR A 81 -1.50 9.37 -13.39
CA THR A 81 -0.26 10.03 -12.98
C THR A 81 0.40 9.20 -11.88
N ALA A 82 1.69 8.96 -12.02
CA ALA A 82 2.44 8.18 -11.03
C ALA A 82 2.33 8.79 -9.63
N VAL A 83 1.78 8.02 -8.71
CA VAL A 83 1.79 8.28 -7.26
C VAL A 83 2.89 7.46 -6.58
N ALA A 84 3.29 6.35 -7.20
CA ALA A 84 4.20 5.34 -6.68
C ALA A 84 3.70 4.82 -5.31
N PRO A 85 2.58 4.07 -5.28
CA PRO A 85 2.01 3.56 -4.04
C PRO A 85 3.01 2.63 -3.34
N SER A 86 3.00 2.66 -2.02
CA SER A 86 3.90 1.85 -1.19
C SER A 86 3.12 0.96 -0.22
N GLY A 87 3.42 0.99 1.08
CA GLY A 87 2.68 0.22 2.07
C GLY A 87 1.16 0.46 2.01
N LEU A 88 0.38 -0.53 2.41
CA LEU A 88 -1.07 -0.53 2.34
C LEU A 88 -1.66 -1.11 3.64
N ALA A 89 -2.60 -0.40 4.25
CA ALA A 89 -3.33 -0.85 5.42
C ALA A 89 -4.84 -0.74 5.22
N VAL A 90 -5.60 -1.68 5.78
CA VAL A 90 -7.04 -1.53 6.03
C VAL A 90 -7.19 -0.86 7.40
N TYR A 91 -7.93 0.23 7.47
CA TYR A 91 -8.14 0.88 8.75
C TYR A 91 -9.26 0.20 9.54
N ASP A 92 -8.92 -0.40 10.66
CA ASP A 92 -9.83 -1.05 11.60
C ASP A 92 -9.83 -0.42 13.01
N GLY A 93 -9.10 0.70 13.17
CA GLY A 93 -8.91 1.38 14.44
C GLY A 93 -10.13 2.18 14.91
N ASP A 94 -10.13 2.52 16.21
CA ASP A 94 -11.18 3.32 16.85
C ASP A 94 -10.86 4.83 16.94
N ALA A 95 -9.61 5.22 16.72
CA ALA A 95 -9.21 6.63 16.85
C ALA A 95 -9.91 7.53 15.81
N PHE A 96 -10.22 6.97 14.62
CA PHE A 96 -10.96 7.67 13.57
C PHE A 96 -12.13 6.79 13.09
N PRO A 97 -13.25 6.74 13.81
CA PRO A 97 -14.35 5.80 13.52
C PRO A 97 -14.91 5.88 12.10
N HIS A 98 -14.88 7.08 11.49
CA HIS A 98 -15.35 7.33 10.12
C HIS A 98 -14.36 6.90 9.01
N TRP A 99 -13.17 6.39 9.38
CA TRP A 99 -12.20 5.79 8.48
C TRP A 99 -12.27 4.25 8.48
N ARG A 100 -13.09 3.69 9.36
CA ARG A 100 -13.16 2.24 9.53
C ARG A 100 -13.59 1.57 8.23
N GLY A 101 -12.79 0.61 7.78
CA GLY A 101 -12.96 -0.11 6.52
C GLY A 101 -12.35 0.57 5.29
N ASP A 102 -11.81 1.79 5.41
CA ASP A 102 -11.07 2.43 4.32
C ASP A 102 -9.66 1.84 4.18
N LEU A 103 -9.07 2.03 3.00
CA LEU A 103 -7.68 1.72 2.75
C LEU A 103 -6.81 2.98 2.87
N PHE A 104 -5.61 2.77 3.37
CA PHE A 104 -4.56 3.79 3.41
C PHE A 104 -3.33 3.28 2.68
N SER A 105 -2.89 4.02 1.65
CA SER A 105 -1.68 3.71 0.89
C SER A 105 -0.67 4.84 1.02
N GLY A 106 0.56 4.51 1.36
CA GLY A 106 1.65 5.45 1.26
C GLY A 106 1.99 5.75 -0.20
N SER A 107 2.62 6.90 -0.45
CA SER A 107 3.02 7.32 -1.79
C SER A 107 4.44 7.89 -1.78
N LEU A 108 5.28 7.41 -2.70
CA LEU A 108 6.69 7.82 -2.81
C LEU A 108 6.90 9.03 -3.70
N VAL A 109 6.01 9.27 -4.67
CA VAL A 109 6.10 10.37 -5.65
C VAL A 109 5.18 11.52 -5.29
N SER A 110 3.92 11.25 -4.94
CA SER A 110 2.97 12.30 -4.57
C SER A 110 3.17 12.84 -3.14
N LEU A 111 4.04 12.20 -2.33
CA LEU A 111 4.47 12.64 -0.99
C LEU A 111 3.31 12.77 0.00
N ASP A 112 2.38 11.84 -0.07
CA ASP A 112 1.15 11.81 0.72
C ASP A 112 0.79 10.39 1.16
N VAL A 113 -0.27 10.30 1.95
CA VAL A 113 -1.00 9.06 2.19
C VAL A 113 -2.34 9.17 1.47
N ARG A 114 -2.68 8.19 0.65
CA ARG A 114 -3.95 8.07 -0.05
C ARG A 114 -4.94 7.32 0.84
N ARG A 115 -5.97 8.02 1.32
CA ARG A 115 -7.14 7.39 1.91
C ARG A 115 -8.11 7.07 0.79
N ILE A 116 -8.45 5.80 0.65
CA ILE A 116 -9.40 5.29 -0.33
C ILE A 116 -10.65 4.86 0.42
N ASP A 117 -11.74 5.62 0.26
CA ASP A 117 -13.05 5.37 0.85
C ASP A 117 -13.72 4.20 0.11
N LEU A 118 -14.10 3.17 0.86
CA LEU A 118 -14.75 1.97 0.33
C LEU A 118 -16.18 1.83 0.85
N ASP A 119 -17.05 1.27 0.02
CA ASP A 119 -18.35 0.79 0.50
C ASP A 119 -18.24 -0.59 1.15
N ASP A 120 -19.39 -1.10 1.63
CA ASP A 120 -19.47 -2.39 2.32
C ASP A 120 -19.11 -3.58 1.41
N ALA A 121 -19.21 -3.43 0.10
CA ALA A 121 -18.82 -4.42 -0.90
C ALA A 121 -17.34 -4.30 -1.32
N GLY A 122 -16.64 -3.24 -0.88
CA GLY A 122 -15.26 -2.92 -1.25
C GLY A 122 -15.15 -2.17 -2.59
N ALA A 123 -16.23 -1.53 -3.06
CA ALA A 123 -16.12 -0.63 -4.20
C ALA A 123 -15.60 0.74 -3.75
N VAL A 124 -14.75 1.35 -4.57
CA VAL A 124 -14.16 2.67 -4.29
C VAL A 124 -15.24 3.75 -4.46
N ARG A 125 -15.50 4.53 -3.39
CA ARG A 125 -16.40 5.69 -3.39
C ARG A 125 -15.66 6.99 -3.67
N GLY A 126 -14.40 7.07 -3.25
CA GLY A 126 -13.60 8.27 -3.39
C GLY A 126 -12.20 8.10 -2.87
N GLU A 127 -11.39 9.13 -3.08
CA GLU A 127 -10.01 9.21 -2.64
C GLU A 127 -9.72 10.58 -2.04
N THR A 128 -8.90 10.59 -0.99
CA THR A 128 -8.41 11.81 -0.34
C THR A 128 -6.91 11.72 -0.12
N ALA A 129 -6.16 12.74 -0.56
CA ALA A 129 -4.73 12.83 -0.31
C ALA A 129 -4.47 13.53 1.03
N LEU A 130 -3.84 12.84 1.97
CA LEU A 130 -3.37 13.36 3.24
C LEU A 130 -1.90 13.77 3.08
N ARG A 131 -1.63 15.06 2.92
CA ARG A 131 -0.29 15.58 2.61
C ARG A 131 0.69 15.36 3.77
N ILE A 132 1.81 14.70 3.48
CA ILE A 132 2.94 14.49 4.38
C ILE A 132 4.12 15.40 4.02
N GLY A 133 4.31 15.67 2.71
CA GLY A 133 5.42 16.46 2.19
C GLY A 133 6.76 15.71 2.16
N GLN A 134 6.74 14.41 2.41
CA GLN A 134 7.88 13.49 2.34
C GLN A 134 7.43 12.18 1.69
N ARG A 135 8.37 11.45 1.12
CA ARG A 135 8.13 10.11 0.59
C ARG A 135 7.58 9.23 1.71
N VAL A 136 6.45 8.59 1.50
CA VAL A 136 5.87 7.65 2.45
C VAL A 136 6.23 6.24 2.03
N ARG A 137 6.85 5.47 2.92
CA ARG A 137 7.25 4.08 2.67
C ARG A 137 6.22 3.09 3.17
N GLU A 138 5.66 3.33 4.37
CA GLU A 138 4.77 2.39 5.01
C GLU A 138 3.65 3.12 5.75
N VAL A 139 2.51 2.49 5.81
CA VAL A 139 1.36 2.90 6.61
C VAL A 139 0.85 1.70 7.39
N GLU A 140 0.50 1.89 8.67
CA GLU A 140 0.07 0.81 9.54
C GLU A 140 -0.91 1.31 10.60
N VAL A 141 -1.84 0.47 11.01
CA VAL A 141 -2.75 0.75 12.13
C VAL A 141 -2.16 0.16 13.40
N GLY A 142 -1.83 1.03 14.35
CA GLY A 142 -1.25 0.59 15.61
C GLY A 142 -2.31 0.12 16.62
N PRO A 143 -1.87 -0.52 17.71
CA PRO A 143 -2.76 -1.20 18.68
C PRO A 143 -3.76 -0.25 19.39
N ALA A 144 -3.49 1.06 19.40
CA ALA A 144 -4.41 2.07 19.93
C ALA A 144 -5.32 2.67 18.85
N GLY A 145 -5.40 2.07 17.66
CA GLY A 145 -6.24 2.52 16.56
C GLY A 145 -5.76 3.77 15.83
N ASN A 146 -4.56 4.27 16.13
CA ASN A 146 -3.97 5.39 15.39
C ASN A 146 -3.30 4.89 14.11
N LEU A 147 -3.34 5.70 13.06
CA LEU A 147 -2.58 5.46 11.85
C LEU A 147 -1.13 5.92 12.03
N TYR A 148 -0.19 5.05 11.71
CA TYR A 148 1.25 5.32 11.70
C TYR A 148 1.75 5.39 10.28
N VAL A 149 2.72 6.27 10.05
CA VAL A 149 3.30 6.54 8.73
C VAL A 149 4.81 6.59 8.85
N LEU A 150 5.52 5.74 8.09
CA LEU A 150 6.97 5.74 8.01
C LEU A 150 7.41 6.47 6.74
N THR A 151 8.27 7.49 6.89
CA THR A 151 8.80 8.23 5.74
C THR A 151 10.09 7.61 5.21
N ASP A 152 10.34 7.77 3.90
CA ASP A 152 11.49 7.22 3.15
C ASP A 152 12.50 8.34 2.81
N GLU A 153 13.16 8.85 3.84
CA GLU A 153 14.14 9.93 3.73
C GLU A 153 15.41 9.60 4.53
N LYS A 154 16.53 10.30 4.24
CA LYS A 154 17.77 10.16 5.04
C LYS A 154 17.54 10.41 6.52
N SER A 155 16.68 11.39 6.84
CA SER A 155 16.18 11.69 8.18
C SER A 155 14.75 11.19 8.32
N GLY A 156 14.55 9.88 8.11
CA GLY A 156 13.24 9.24 8.16
C GLY A 156 12.54 9.45 9.50
N ARG A 157 11.21 9.55 9.45
CA ARG A 157 10.35 9.79 10.61
C ARG A 157 9.26 8.74 10.69
N LEU A 158 8.91 8.38 11.92
CA LEU A 158 7.67 7.68 12.23
C LEU A 158 6.66 8.73 12.73
N LEU A 159 5.63 8.95 11.95
CA LEU A 159 4.54 9.88 12.25
C LEU A 159 3.35 9.10 12.80
N ARG A 160 2.58 9.71 13.69
CA ARG A 160 1.32 9.18 14.21
C ARG A 160 0.20 10.19 13.98
N PHE A 161 -0.86 9.78 13.33
CA PHE A 161 -2.09 10.56 13.25
C PHE A 161 -2.88 10.42 14.55
N VAL A 162 -3.34 11.53 15.08
CA VAL A 162 -4.20 11.59 16.26
C VAL A 162 -5.41 12.47 15.95
N PRO A 163 -6.58 12.21 16.53
CA PRO A 163 -7.75 13.06 16.38
C PRO A 163 -7.45 14.51 16.83
N ALA A 164 -7.98 15.49 16.10
CA ALA A 164 -7.89 16.89 16.50
C ALA A 164 -8.59 17.09 17.85
N GLY A 165 -7.90 17.67 18.85
CA GLY A 165 -8.39 17.85 20.22
C GLY A 165 -8.00 16.73 21.19
N GLY A 166 -7.41 15.65 20.74
CA GLY A 166 -6.76 14.66 21.61
C GLY A 166 -5.41 15.20 22.08
N ALA A 167 -5.19 15.27 23.40
CA ALA A 167 -3.87 15.53 23.94
C ALA A 167 -2.95 14.38 23.47
N ALA A 168 -2.01 14.67 22.57
CA ALA A 168 -0.98 13.73 22.19
C ALA A 168 -0.05 13.53 23.39
N THR A 169 -0.34 12.54 24.23
CA THR A 169 0.65 12.04 25.18
C THR A 169 1.69 11.28 24.34
N PRO A 170 2.95 11.77 24.26
CA PRO A 170 3.99 10.98 23.63
C PRO A 170 4.08 9.66 24.40
N ALA A 171 3.86 8.53 23.73
CA ALA A 171 4.23 7.26 24.31
C ALA A 171 5.73 7.36 24.62
N ALA A 172 6.10 7.14 25.89
CA ALA A 172 7.50 7.04 26.26
C ALA A 172 8.16 5.99 25.33
N PRO A 173 9.35 6.24 24.79
CA PRO A 173 10.02 5.28 23.97
C PRO A 173 10.21 3.99 24.80
N GLN A 174 9.49 2.95 24.42
CA GLN A 174 9.75 1.62 24.95
C GLN A 174 11.08 1.18 24.36
N ALA A 175 12.06 0.94 25.23
CA ALA A 175 13.30 0.30 24.82
C ALA A 175 12.94 -1.05 24.17
N ILE A 176 13.21 -1.17 22.89
CA ILE A 176 13.16 -2.48 22.22
C ILE A 176 14.34 -3.23 22.79
N ASP A 177 14.05 -4.26 23.59
CA ASP A 177 15.07 -5.20 24.06
C ASP A 177 15.61 -5.91 22.80
N ARG A 178 16.75 -5.44 22.32
CA ARG A 178 17.40 -6.07 21.17
C ARG A 178 17.98 -7.38 21.66
N PRO A 179 17.62 -8.52 21.08
CA PRO A 179 18.33 -9.76 21.40
C PRO A 179 19.83 -9.55 21.18
N GLU A 180 20.60 -9.97 22.14
CA GLU A 180 22.06 -9.89 22.08
C GLU A 180 22.56 -10.54 20.77
N PRO A 181 23.47 -9.90 20.02
CA PRO A 181 23.97 -10.49 18.79
C PRO A 181 24.54 -11.88 19.06
N ALA A 182 24.17 -12.86 18.27
CA ALA A 182 24.64 -14.21 18.38
C ALA A 182 26.18 -14.22 18.37
N PRO A 183 26.85 -15.03 19.23
CA PRO A 183 28.30 -15.12 19.25
C PRO A 183 28.82 -15.53 17.86
N PRO A 184 30.02 -15.02 17.48
CA PRO A 184 30.62 -15.35 16.19
C PRO A 184 30.81 -16.86 16.04
N ALA A 185 30.48 -17.38 14.85
CA ALA A 185 30.69 -18.78 14.54
C ALA A 185 32.17 -19.17 14.71
N PRO A 186 32.47 -20.36 15.25
CA PRO A 186 33.87 -20.82 15.41
C PRO A 186 34.56 -20.92 14.04
N PRO A 187 35.86 -20.66 13.95
CA PRO A 187 36.57 -20.75 12.68
C PRO A 187 36.48 -22.18 12.13
N ARG A 188 36.20 -22.26 10.83
CA ARG A 188 36.23 -23.55 10.13
C ARG A 188 37.69 -24.03 10.05
N GLY A 189 37.96 -25.13 10.66
CA GLY A 189 39.21 -25.87 10.53
C GLY A 189 39.35 -26.56 9.17
#